data_2eeaea155d99f6aa6023528d46723b66
#
_entry.id   2eeaea155d99f6aa6023528d46723b66
#
_cell.length_a   1.000
_cell.length_b   1.000
_cell.length_c   1.000
_cell.angle_alpha   90.00
_cell.angle_beta   90.00
_cell.angle_gamma   90.00
#
_symmetry.space_group_name_H-M   'P 1'
#
loop_
_entity.id
_entity.type
_entity.pdbx_description
1 polymer ?
#
loop_
_entity_poly.entity_id
_entity_poly.type
_entity_poly.pdbx_seq_one_letter_code
_entity_poly.pdbx_strand_id
1 'polypeptide(L)'
;MLNEIISILEEYTDYSLRIGGYTDSQGSDATNLKLSQARVDAVKSYLTRNSVKEARIEATGYGEAKPIASNATATGRAQNRRVELELFLKEQ
;
A
#
# COMPACT_ATOMS: atom_id res chain seq x y z
N MET A 1 -8.79 9.40 -4.66
CA MET A 1 -7.44 8.91 -5.01
C MET A 1 -7.47 7.55 -5.70
N LEU A 2 -8.16 6.55 -5.16
CA LEU A 2 -8.18 5.22 -5.77
C LEU A 2 -8.88 5.20 -7.14
N ASN A 3 -9.91 6.01 -7.33
CA ASN A 3 -10.58 6.10 -8.64
C ASN A 3 -9.66 6.66 -9.72
N GLU A 4 -8.77 7.56 -9.36
CA GLU A 4 -7.77 8.11 -10.30
C GLU A 4 -6.76 7.02 -10.69
N ILE A 5 -6.34 6.19 -9.74
CA ILE A 5 -5.45 5.05 -10.00
C ILE A 5 -6.14 4.04 -10.93
N ILE A 6 -7.41 3.75 -10.70
CA ILE A 6 -8.19 2.86 -11.56
C ILE A 6 -8.21 3.39 -12.99
N SER A 7 -8.47 4.69 -13.18
CA SER A 7 -8.47 5.31 -14.50
C SER A 7 -7.12 5.21 -15.20
N ILE A 8 -6.04 5.41 -14.46
CA ILE A 8 -4.67 5.28 -15.00
C ILE A 8 -4.41 3.85 -15.44
N LEU A 9 -4.77 2.86 -14.62
CA LEU A 9 -4.56 1.45 -14.95
C LEU A 9 -5.41 0.99 -16.14
N GLU A 10 -6.59 1.56 -16.33
CA GLU A 10 -7.43 1.30 -17.49
C GLU A 10 -6.81 1.85 -18.78
N GLU A 11 -6.24 3.05 -18.70
CA GLU A 11 -5.64 3.72 -19.86
C GLU A 11 -4.27 3.14 -20.21
N TYR A 12 -3.45 2.86 -19.21
CA TYR A 12 -2.07 2.40 -19.38
C TYR A 12 -1.99 0.91 -19.04
N THR A 13 -2.31 0.07 -20.03
CA THR A 13 -2.43 -1.38 -19.84
C THR A 13 -1.13 -2.10 -19.54
N ASP A 14 0.02 -1.45 -19.82
CA ASP A 14 1.35 -2.02 -19.55
C ASP A 14 1.79 -1.84 -18.10
N TYR A 15 1.13 -0.95 -17.36
CA TYR A 15 1.50 -0.68 -15.97
C TYR A 15 0.82 -1.62 -14.99
N SER A 16 1.53 -1.88 -13.91
CA SER A 16 1.01 -2.56 -12.73
C SER A 16 1.16 -1.65 -11.53
N LEU A 17 0.53 -2.00 -10.42
CA LEU A 17 0.52 -1.21 -9.19
C LEU A 17 1.15 -1.99 -8.06
N ARG A 18 2.06 -1.34 -7.34
CA ARG A 18 2.63 -1.86 -6.11
C ARG A 18 2.08 -1.05 -4.94
N ILE A 19 1.54 -1.74 -3.95
CA ILE A 19 0.94 -1.12 -2.76
C ILE A 19 1.77 -1.53 -1.56
N GLY A 20 2.28 -0.55 -0.82
CA GLY A 20 3.00 -0.77 0.42
C GLY A 20 2.22 -0.20 1.60
N GLY A 21 2.05 -0.98 2.67
CA GLY A 21 1.40 -0.55 3.89
C GLY A 21 2.39 -0.43 5.04
N TYR A 22 2.26 0.64 5.83
CA TYR A 22 3.21 0.97 6.88
C TYR A 22 2.49 1.40 8.14
N THR A 23 3.11 1.12 9.29
CA THR A 23 2.63 1.52 10.61
C THR A 23 3.69 2.37 11.32
N ASP A 24 3.32 2.97 12.45
CA ASP A 24 4.31 3.48 13.40
C ASP A 24 4.87 2.32 14.24
N SER A 25 5.72 2.62 15.22
CA SER A 25 6.38 1.62 16.05
C SER A 25 5.62 1.22 17.31
N GLN A 26 4.39 1.72 17.50
CA GLN A 26 3.58 1.35 18.66
C GLN A 26 2.98 -0.05 18.47
N GLY A 27 3.02 -0.84 19.56
CA GLY A 27 2.55 -2.22 19.53
C GLY A 27 3.65 -3.20 19.11
N SER A 28 3.29 -4.46 18.92
CA SER A 28 4.26 -5.48 18.54
C SER A 28 4.50 -5.49 17.04
N ASP A 29 5.70 -5.92 16.63
CA ASP A 29 6.05 -6.08 15.21
C ASP A 29 5.06 -6.99 14.49
N ALA A 30 4.69 -8.10 15.11
CA ALA A 30 3.78 -9.07 14.51
C ALA A 30 2.38 -8.47 14.28
N THR A 31 1.87 -7.70 15.24
CA THR A 31 0.58 -7.03 15.13
C THR A 31 0.61 -5.97 14.03
N ASN A 32 1.68 -5.17 13.99
CA ASN A 32 1.86 -4.11 12.99
C ASN A 32 1.99 -4.68 11.58
N LEU A 33 2.68 -5.81 11.44
CA LEU A 33 2.80 -6.48 10.15
C LEU A 33 1.43 -6.95 9.66
N LYS A 34 0.64 -7.59 10.52
CA LYS A 34 -0.72 -8.03 10.18
C LYS A 34 -1.63 -6.87 9.83
N LEU A 35 -1.56 -5.78 10.61
CA LEU A 35 -2.39 -4.59 10.39
C LEU A 35 -2.06 -3.96 9.03
N SER A 36 -0.79 -3.80 8.71
CA SER A 36 -0.37 -3.21 7.44
C SER A 36 -0.76 -4.10 6.26
N GLN A 37 -0.64 -5.42 6.40
CA GLN A 37 -1.08 -6.35 5.35
C GLN A 37 -2.60 -6.28 5.14
N ALA A 38 -3.37 -6.22 6.22
CA ALA A 38 -4.83 -6.09 6.12
C ALA A 38 -5.25 -4.80 5.40
N ARG A 39 -4.54 -3.71 5.65
CA ARG A 39 -4.81 -2.43 4.98
C ARG A 39 -4.56 -2.50 3.48
N VAL A 40 -3.42 -3.05 3.06
CA VAL A 40 -3.12 -3.15 1.62
C VAL A 40 -4.01 -4.18 0.93
N ASP A 41 -4.41 -5.23 1.63
CA ASP A 41 -5.36 -6.21 1.09
C ASP A 41 -6.73 -5.56 0.86
N ALA A 42 -7.15 -4.66 1.74
CA ALA A 42 -8.41 -3.92 1.57
C ALA A 42 -8.35 -3.01 0.33
N VAL A 43 -7.22 -2.33 0.11
CA VAL A 43 -7.01 -1.51 -1.08
C VAL A 43 -7.05 -2.38 -2.34
N LYS A 44 -6.34 -3.51 -2.32
CA LYS A 44 -6.33 -4.45 -3.44
C LYS A 44 -7.73 -4.97 -3.75
N SER A 45 -8.50 -5.34 -2.71
CA SER A 45 -9.89 -5.80 -2.87
C SER A 45 -10.77 -4.74 -3.53
N TYR A 46 -10.62 -3.48 -3.13
CA TYR A 46 -11.36 -2.38 -3.75
C TYR A 46 -11.04 -2.29 -5.25
N LEU A 47 -9.77 -2.38 -5.60
CA LEU A 47 -9.32 -2.29 -7.00
C LEU A 47 -9.81 -3.48 -7.82
N THR A 48 -9.75 -4.69 -7.29
CA THR A 48 -10.22 -5.88 -8.02
C THR A 48 -11.73 -5.85 -8.23
N ARG A 49 -12.49 -5.33 -7.28
CA ARG A 49 -13.93 -5.13 -7.44
C ARG A 49 -14.27 -4.07 -8.49
N ASN A 50 -13.32 -3.21 -8.82
CA ASN A 50 -13.46 -2.17 -9.84
C ASN A 50 -12.72 -2.56 -11.13
N SER A 51 -12.65 -3.86 -11.41
CA SER A 51 -12.17 -4.43 -12.67
C SER A 51 -10.66 -4.35 -12.91
N VAL A 52 -9.87 -4.06 -11.88
CA VAL A 52 -8.40 -4.18 -12.00
C VAL A 52 -8.03 -5.63 -11.75
N LYS A 53 -7.31 -6.25 -12.68
CA LYS A 53 -6.92 -7.65 -12.56
C LYS A 53 -5.94 -7.85 -11.42
N GLU A 54 -6.14 -8.90 -10.63
CA GLU A 54 -5.29 -9.22 -9.49
C GLU A 54 -3.81 -9.35 -9.88
N ALA A 55 -3.53 -9.92 -11.04
CA ALA A 55 -2.16 -10.10 -11.53
C ALA A 55 -1.42 -8.79 -11.74
N ARG A 56 -2.13 -7.66 -11.81
CA ARG A 56 -1.54 -6.33 -11.97
C ARG A 56 -1.27 -5.63 -10.65
N ILE A 57 -1.57 -6.26 -9.52
CA ILE A 57 -1.48 -5.62 -8.20
C ILE A 57 -0.57 -6.44 -7.30
N GLU A 58 0.47 -5.78 -6.76
CA GLU A 58 1.32 -6.34 -5.70
C GLU A 58 1.02 -5.57 -4.42
N ALA A 59 0.63 -6.28 -3.37
CA ALA A 59 0.26 -5.65 -2.10
C ALA A 59 1.07 -6.27 -0.96
N THR A 60 1.87 -5.44 -0.28
CA THR A 60 2.76 -5.91 0.79
C THR A 60 2.64 -5.00 2.00
N GLY A 61 2.41 -5.62 3.17
CA GLY A 61 2.48 -4.94 4.45
C GLY A 61 3.90 -5.02 5.00
N TYR A 62 4.49 -3.87 5.33
CA TYR A 62 5.85 -3.78 5.87
C TYR A 62 5.86 -3.52 7.37
N GLY A 63 4.69 -3.28 7.99
CA GLY A 63 4.63 -2.96 9.41
C GLY A 63 5.41 -1.68 9.70
N GLU A 64 6.25 -1.72 10.75
CA GLU A 64 7.03 -0.57 11.17
C GLU A 64 8.44 -0.52 10.54
N ALA A 65 8.76 -1.39 9.59
CA ALA A 65 10.11 -1.60 9.11
C ALA A 65 10.74 -0.42 8.36
N LYS A 66 9.94 0.47 7.79
CA LYS A 66 10.44 1.55 6.92
C LYS A 66 9.87 2.91 7.33
N PRO A 67 10.30 3.46 8.48
CA PRO A 67 9.80 4.78 8.91
C PRO A 67 10.32 5.89 8.00
N ILE A 68 9.47 6.89 7.76
CA ILE A 68 9.86 8.11 7.03
C ILE A 68 9.98 9.31 7.96
N ALA A 69 9.62 9.14 9.24
CA ALA A 69 9.65 10.20 10.24
C ALA A 69 9.94 9.59 11.61
N SER A 70 10.14 10.45 12.60
CA SER A 70 10.43 10.00 13.97
C SER A 70 9.21 9.34 14.61
N ASN A 71 9.40 8.15 15.19
CA ASN A 71 8.37 7.51 16.00
C ASN A 71 8.29 8.08 17.43
N ALA A 72 9.22 8.97 17.79
CA ALA A 72 9.22 9.60 19.12
C ALA A 72 8.16 10.70 19.26
N THR A 73 7.64 11.24 18.16
CA THR A 73 6.63 12.30 18.17
C THR A 73 5.31 11.81 17.59
N ALA A 74 4.20 12.41 18.05
CA ALA A 74 2.88 12.08 17.50
C ALA A 74 2.78 12.43 16.01
N THR A 75 3.36 13.57 15.61
CA THR A 75 3.38 13.99 14.20
C THR A 75 4.16 13.00 13.35
N GLY A 76 5.34 12.57 13.80
CA GLY A 76 6.16 11.60 13.08
C GLY A 76 5.47 10.24 12.96
N ARG A 77 4.84 9.77 14.05
CA ARG A 77 4.08 8.52 14.02
C ARG A 77 2.94 8.59 13.02
N ALA A 78 2.23 9.71 12.96
CA ALA A 78 1.14 9.89 11.99
C ALA A 78 1.64 9.81 10.54
N GLN A 79 2.82 10.35 10.27
CA GLN A 79 3.43 10.26 8.95
C GLN A 79 3.85 8.84 8.60
N ASN A 80 4.25 8.04 9.58
CA ASN A 80 4.63 6.64 9.37
C ASN A 80 3.43 5.74 9.08
N ARG A 81 2.25 6.07 9.58
CA ARG A 81 1.01 5.33 9.31
C ARG A 81 0.50 5.71 7.92
N ARG A 82 0.94 4.99 6.90
CA ARG A 82 0.64 5.37 5.52
C ARG A 82 0.49 4.17 4.59
N VAL A 83 -0.12 4.42 3.44
CA VAL A 83 -0.11 3.51 2.30
C VAL A 83 0.60 4.24 1.16
N GLU A 84 1.53 3.55 0.51
CA GLU A 84 2.25 4.08 -0.65
C GLU A 84 1.81 3.32 -1.90
N LEU A 85 1.64 4.06 -2.98
CA LEU A 85 1.24 3.50 -4.27
C LEU A 85 2.33 3.81 -5.30
N GLU A 86 2.76 2.78 -6.03
CA GLU A 86 3.77 2.94 -7.06
C GLU A 86 3.31 2.25 -8.34
N LEU A 87 3.29 3.01 -9.43
CA LEU A 87 3.03 2.44 -10.76
C LEU A 87 4.36 2.00 -11.37
N PHE A 88 4.37 0.82 -11.95
CA PHE A 88 5.58 0.29 -12.58
C PHE A 88 5.24 -0.51 -13.84
N LEU A 89 6.19 -0.56 -14.77
CA LEU A 89 6.07 -1.38 -15.95
C LEU A 89 6.42 -2.81 -15.58
N LYS A 90 5.50 -3.72 -15.83
CA LYS A 90 5.74 -5.13 -15.55
C LYS A 90 6.43 -5.77 -16.75
N GLU A 91 7.63 -6.29 -16.53
CA GLU A 91 8.33 -7.06 -17.56
C GLU A 91 7.64 -8.41 -17.77
N GLN A 92 7.64 -8.83 -19.01
CA GLN A 92 7.04 -10.10 -19.40
C GLN A 92 8.10 -11.16 -19.70
#